data_cd74d21bd01066cdf30161362d002a21
#
_entry.id   cd74d21bd01066cdf30161362d002a21
#
_cell.length_a   1.000
_cell.length_b   1.000
_cell.length_c   1.000
_cell.angle_alpha   90.00
_cell.angle_beta   90.00
_cell.angle_gamma   90.00
#
_symmetry.space_group_name_H-M   'P 1'
#
loop_
_entity.id
_entity.type
_entity.pdbx_description
1 polymer ?
#
loop_
_entity_poly.entity_id
_entity_poly.type
_entity_poly.pdbx_seq_one_letter_code
_entity_poly.pdbx_strand_id
1 'polypeptide(L)'
;LLAGLTAFSIVLAGAAWASAQSDNSPREKLKQKMAEKNKQPRDANPAPQNKPQTARPVSHTSDAANPLAAAIKPSEIDATLEQELRKAGRELSPITKDQDFLRRVYFDLTGKPPTPDKLDEFINDTDPAKRSKVIDALLGTDDYARNWARYWRDVILYHGLDPRARIAAGKGEAWLTEQIKANVHWDRIATELITATGEVAEEGRTILLFSQWDGTQENMPVNLAAETTRVFMGIQI
;
A
#
# COMPACT_ATOMS: atom_id res chain seq x y z
N LEU A 1 30.43 68.34 30.81
CA LEU A 1 29.42 68.89 31.74
C LEU A 1 28.42 67.80 32.08
N LEU A 2 28.57 67.33 33.34
CA LEU A 2 27.57 67.02 34.35
C LEU A 2 26.47 66.00 33.99
N ALA A 3 26.58 64.83 34.57
CA ALA A 3 25.97 64.44 35.87
C ALA A 3 24.50 64.04 35.67
N GLY A 4 24.07 62.90 36.08
CA GLY A 4 23.79 62.47 37.39
C GLY A 4 23.09 61.13 37.46
N LEU A 5 23.53 60.41 38.43
CA LEU A 5 22.92 59.26 39.06
C LEU A 5 21.43 59.39 39.32
N THR A 6 20.66 58.33 39.19
CA THR A 6 19.77 57.89 40.28
C THR A 6 19.49 56.36 40.08
N ALA A 7 20.11 55.60 40.96
CA ALA A 7 19.64 54.28 41.34
C ALA A 7 18.30 54.40 42.07
N PHE A 8 17.31 53.66 41.69
CA PHE A 8 16.11 53.50 42.52
C PHE A 8 15.84 51.97 42.68
N SER A 9 16.08 51.58 43.91
CA SER A 9 15.77 50.27 44.46
C SER A 9 14.26 50.02 44.37
N ILE A 10 13.86 48.86 43.71
CA ILE A 10 12.59 48.22 43.99
C ILE A 10 12.89 46.78 44.38
N VAL A 11 13.12 46.63 45.68
CA VAL A 11 13.02 45.33 46.40
C VAL A 11 11.67 45.40 47.12
N LEU A 12 11.00 44.17 47.11
CA LEU A 12 9.80 43.86 47.86
C LEU A 12 8.43 44.22 47.25
N ALA A 13 8.00 43.38 46.30
CA ALA A 13 6.59 42.94 46.19
C ALA A 13 6.46 41.67 45.34
N GLY A 14 7.24 40.64 45.66
CA GLY A 14 7.24 39.37 44.90
C GLY A 14 6.84 38.12 45.74
N ALA A 15 6.20 38.31 46.88
CA ALA A 15 5.93 37.16 47.77
C ALA A 15 4.45 36.93 48.15
N ALA A 16 3.51 37.45 47.37
CA ALA A 16 2.09 37.25 47.69
C ALA A 16 1.19 36.87 46.52
N TRP A 17 1.76 36.33 45.43
CA TRP A 17 0.94 35.90 44.26
C TRP A 17 1.06 34.43 43.87
N ALA A 18 1.60 33.60 44.76
CA ALA A 18 1.83 32.17 44.52
C ALA A 18 0.87 31.24 45.28
N SER A 19 -0.25 31.69 45.78
CA SER A 19 -1.14 30.83 46.57
C SER A 19 -2.63 30.90 46.27
N ALA A 20 -3.03 31.20 45.05
CA ALA A 20 -4.44 31.12 44.67
C ALA A 20 -4.63 30.87 43.16
N GLN A 21 -4.07 29.79 42.63
CA GLN A 21 -4.57 29.15 41.42
C GLN A 21 -4.65 27.65 41.67
N SER A 22 -5.79 27.24 42.28
CA SER A 22 -6.23 25.84 42.15
C SER A 22 -6.47 25.62 40.68
N ASP A 23 -5.53 24.93 40.05
CA ASP A 23 -5.52 24.64 38.62
C ASP A 23 -6.65 23.70 38.28
N ASN A 24 -7.78 24.25 37.87
CA ASN A 24 -8.97 23.56 37.47
C ASN A 24 -9.05 23.46 35.92
N SER A 25 -7.88 23.49 35.30
CA SER A 25 -7.80 23.46 33.85
C SER A 25 -8.31 22.10 33.31
N PRO A 26 -9.00 22.10 32.17
CA PRO A 26 -9.48 20.85 31.55
C PRO A 26 -8.36 19.83 31.30
N ARG A 27 -7.13 20.30 31.18
CA ARG A 27 -5.93 19.48 30.96
C ARG A 27 -5.52 18.70 32.22
N GLU A 28 -5.61 19.31 33.40
CA GLU A 28 -5.29 18.65 34.67
C GLU A 28 -6.39 17.63 35.05
N LYS A 29 -7.65 17.96 34.79
CA LYS A 29 -8.76 17.00 34.99
C LYS A 29 -8.62 15.78 34.09
N LEU A 30 -8.10 15.96 32.86
CA LEU A 30 -7.83 14.83 31.94
C LEU A 30 -6.67 13.97 32.43
N LYS A 31 -5.58 14.58 32.93
CA LYS A 31 -4.44 13.85 33.50
C LYS A 31 -4.84 13.08 34.76
N GLN A 32 -5.65 13.66 35.64
CA GLN A 32 -6.15 12.99 36.83
C GLN A 32 -7.05 11.80 36.47
N LYS A 33 -7.98 11.96 35.50
CA LYS A 33 -8.80 10.84 35.01
C LYS A 33 -7.98 9.72 34.36
N MET A 34 -6.91 10.06 33.61
CA MET A 34 -6.02 9.04 33.05
C MET A 34 -5.20 8.33 34.14
N ALA A 35 -4.73 9.05 35.17
CA ALA A 35 -4.00 8.46 36.27
C ALA A 35 -4.89 7.56 37.15
N GLU A 36 -6.15 7.92 37.32
CA GLU A 36 -7.13 7.15 38.10
C GLU A 36 -7.57 5.87 37.34
N LYS A 37 -7.74 5.97 36.01
CA LYS A 37 -8.01 4.80 35.14
C LYS A 37 -6.85 3.81 35.12
N ASN A 38 -5.62 4.25 35.36
CA ASN A 38 -4.44 3.39 35.43
C ASN A 38 -4.21 2.76 36.80
N LYS A 39 -4.96 3.17 37.83
CA LYS A 39 -4.90 2.62 39.20
C LYS A 39 -5.96 1.54 39.50
N GLN A 40 -6.94 1.35 38.63
CA GLN A 40 -7.84 0.21 38.76
C GLN A 40 -7.08 -1.06 38.45
N PRO A 41 -7.11 -2.07 39.34
CA PRO A 41 -6.59 -3.39 39.02
C PRO A 41 -7.34 -3.88 37.77
N ARG A 42 -6.64 -4.10 36.69
CA ARG A 42 -7.21 -4.87 35.60
C ARG A 42 -7.47 -6.26 36.15
N ASP A 43 -8.73 -6.58 36.38
CA ASP A 43 -9.12 -7.94 36.65
C ASP A 43 -8.46 -8.81 35.59
N ALA A 44 -7.58 -9.66 36.05
CA ALA A 44 -6.85 -10.60 35.21
C ALA A 44 -7.86 -11.64 34.71
N ASN A 45 -8.59 -11.25 33.67
CA ASN A 45 -9.18 -12.23 32.79
C ASN A 45 -8.00 -12.89 32.09
N PRO A 46 -7.73 -14.18 32.31
CA PRO A 46 -6.60 -14.82 31.64
C PRO A 46 -6.84 -14.65 30.15
N ALA A 47 -5.92 -13.92 29.51
CA ALA A 47 -5.89 -13.81 28.06
C ALA A 47 -6.07 -15.22 27.49
N PRO A 48 -6.95 -15.43 26.50
CA PRO A 48 -7.00 -16.71 25.83
C PRO A 48 -5.58 -16.99 25.37
N GLN A 49 -4.99 -18.07 25.89
CA GLN A 49 -3.70 -18.58 25.44
C GLN A 49 -3.94 -19.14 24.04
N ASN A 50 -4.01 -18.23 23.06
CA ASN A 50 -3.79 -18.59 21.68
C ASN A 50 -2.29 -18.95 21.59
N LYS A 51 -1.99 -20.23 21.88
CA LYS A 51 -0.77 -20.83 21.34
C LYS A 51 -0.75 -20.43 19.86
N PRO A 52 0.38 -19.94 19.33
CA PRO A 52 0.49 -19.73 17.90
C PRO A 52 0.08 -21.07 17.28
N GLN A 53 -1.10 -21.12 16.71
CA GLN A 53 -1.44 -22.19 15.79
C GLN A 53 -0.45 -21.98 14.68
N THR A 54 0.59 -22.82 14.68
CA THR A 54 1.41 -23.02 13.49
C THR A 54 0.41 -23.19 12.36
N ALA A 55 0.35 -22.16 11.49
CA ALA A 55 -0.48 -22.20 10.31
C ALA A 55 -0.23 -23.58 9.70
N ARG A 56 -1.25 -24.42 9.68
CA ARG A 56 -1.17 -25.66 8.90
C ARG A 56 -0.69 -25.22 7.54
N PRO A 57 0.40 -25.78 7.01
CA PRO A 57 0.72 -25.55 5.62
C PRO A 57 -0.52 -25.99 4.85
N VAL A 58 -1.24 -25.01 4.31
CA VAL A 58 -2.27 -25.29 3.32
C VAL A 58 -1.44 -25.82 2.16
N SER A 59 -1.41 -27.13 2.03
CA SER A 59 -0.84 -27.76 0.84
C SER A 59 -1.73 -27.31 -0.31
N HIS A 60 -1.31 -26.23 -0.97
CA HIS A 60 -1.82 -25.87 -2.27
C HIS A 60 -1.37 -26.98 -3.21
N THR A 61 -2.15 -28.06 -3.29
CA THR A 61 -2.14 -28.92 -4.46
C THR A 61 -2.75 -28.08 -5.57
N SER A 62 -1.91 -27.23 -6.16
CA SER A 62 -2.21 -26.44 -7.36
C SER A 62 -2.45 -27.32 -8.60
N ASP A 63 -2.53 -28.63 -8.42
CA ASP A 63 -2.72 -29.61 -9.48
C ASP A 63 -4.16 -30.12 -9.61
N ALA A 64 -5.09 -29.66 -8.76
CA ALA A 64 -6.50 -29.80 -9.10
C ALA A 64 -6.78 -28.79 -10.21
N ALA A 65 -6.79 -29.27 -11.45
CA ALA A 65 -7.13 -28.50 -12.62
C ALA A 65 -8.40 -27.67 -12.32
N ASN A 66 -8.20 -26.37 -12.03
CA ASN A 66 -9.30 -25.43 -12.01
C ASN A 66 -9.89 -25.49 -13.44
N PRO A 67 -11.12 -26.00 -13.65
CA PRO A 67 -11.70 -26.07 -14.99
C PRO A 67 -11.88 -24.69 -15.64
N LEU A 68 -11.75 -23.60 -14.88
CA LEU A 68 -11.65 -22.22 -15.36
C LEU A 68 -10.24 -21.84 -15.77
N ALA A 69 -9.23 -22.63 -15.42
CA ALA A 69 -7.84 -22.45 -15.84
C ALA A 69 -7.47 -23.29 -17.09
N ALA A 70 -8.43 -23.72 -17.88
CA ALA A 70 -8.16 -23.93 -19.29
C ALA A 70 -7.75 -22.57 -19.83
N ALA A 71 -6.43 -22.32 -19.80
CA ALA A 71 -5.85 -21.03 -20.08
C ALA A 71 -6.35 -20.55 -21.44
N ILE A 72 -7.18 -19.51 -21.45
CA ILE A 72 -7.57 -18.81 -22.67
C ILE A 72 -6.26 -18.40 -23.33
N LYS A 73 -6.00 -18.95 -24.49
CA LYS A 73 -4.77 -18.62 -25.22
C LYS A 73 -4.85 -17.19 -25.71
N PRO A 74 -3.77 -16.41 -25.67
CA PRO A 74 -3.76 -15.05 -26.21
C PRO A 74 -4.35 -14.98 -27.64
N SER A 75 -4.08 -16.00 -28.47
CA SER A 75 -4.65 -16.09 -29.83
C SER A 75 -6.18 -16.21 -29.87
N GLU A 76 -6.83 -16.73 -28.84
CA GLU A 76 -8.29 -16.80 -28.76
C GLU A 76 -8.90 -15.43 -28.43
N ILE A 77 -8.19 -14.65 -27.61
CA ILE A 77 -8.55 -13.27 -27.29
C ILE A 77 -8.43 -12.43 -28.57
N ASP A 78 -7.30 -12.54 -29.27
CA ASP A 78 -7.05 -11.82 -30.51
C ASP A 78 -8.11 -12.15 -31.58
N ALA A 79 -8.42 -13.44 -31.78
CA ALA A 79 -9.44 -13.88 -32.73
C ALA A 79 -10.82 -13.33 -32.39
N THR A 80 -11.18 -13.28 -31.10
CA THR A 80 -12.45 -12.71 -30.63
C THR A 80 -12.52 -11.20 -30.90
N LEU A 81 -11.46 -10.47 -30.58
CA LEU A 81 -11.36 -9.04 -30.86
C LEU A 81 -11.45 -8.73 -32.35
N GLU A 82 -10.74 -9.48 -33.19
CA GLU A 82 -10.82 -9.32 -34.65
C GLU A 82 -12.23 -9.55 -35.17
N GLN A 83 -12.93 -10.57 -34.67
CA GLN A 83 -14.30 -10.86 -35.06
C GLN A 83 -15.24 -9.72 -34.70
N GLU A 84 -15.13 -9.16 -33.48
CA GLU A 84 -15.96 -8.05 -33.05
C GLU A 84 -15.67 -6.77 -33.86
N LEU A 85 -14.39 -6.50 -34.15
CA LEU A 85 -14.01 -5.36 -35.00
C LEU A 85 -14.59 -5.49 -36.41
N ARG A 86 -14.50 -6.68 -37.03
CA ARG A 86 -15.08 -6.94 -38.36
C ARG A 86 -16.61 -6.76 -38.35
N LYS A 87 -17.31 -7.25 -37.31
CA LYS A 87 -18.76 -7.00 -37.14
C LYS A 87 -19.10 -5.52 -37.05
N ALA A 88 -18.24 -4.74 -36.42
CA ALA A 88 -18.37 -3.29 -36.31
C ALA A 88 -17.91 -2.53 -37.56
N GLY A 89 -17.51 -3.21 -38.64
CA GLY A 89 -16.99 -2.62 -39.87
C GLY A 89 -15.66 -1.88 -39.68
N ARG A 90 -14.84 -2.32 -38.71
CA ARG A 90 -13.55 -1.74 -38.39
C ARG A 90 -12.42 -2.74 -38.65
N GLU A 91 -11.26 -2.20 -38.96
CA GLU A 91 -10.03 -2.97 -39.11
C GLU A 91 -9.07 -2.69 -37.97
N LEU A 92 -8.17 -3.65 -37.69
CA LEU A 92 -7.09 -3.44 -36.73
C LEU A 92 -6.13 -2.34 -37.24
N SER A 93 -5.71 -1.50 -36.33
CA SER A 93 -4.66 -0.53 -36.62
C SER A 93 -3.34 -1.22 -36.95
N PRO A 94 -2.46 -0.64 -37.76
CA PRO A 94 -1.15 -1.17 -38.01
C PRO A 94 -0.35 -1.40 -36.71
N ILE A 95 0.53 -2.38 -36.73
CA ILE A 95 1.44 -2.64 -35.60
C ILE A 95 2.27 -1.38 -35.35
N THR A 96 2.35 -0.99 -34.07
CA THR A 96 3.09 0.20 -33.65
C THR A 96 4.57 0.11 -34.01
N LYS A 97 5.21 1.27 -34.29
CA LYS A 97 6.65 1.34 -34.56
C LYS A 97 7.47 0.93 -33.34
N ASP A 98 8.68 0.42 -33.57
CA ASP A 98 9.57 -0.05 -32.51
C ASP A 98 9.89 1.01 -31.46
N GLN A 99 10.08 2.26 -31.85
CA GLN A 99 10.31 3.37 -30.94
C GLN A 99 9.15 3.59 -29.97
N ASP A 100 7.93 3.60 -30.51
CA ASP A 100 6.72 3.81 -29.71
C ASP A 100 6.43 2.59 -28.84
N PHE A 101 6.66 1.38 -29.35
CA PHE A 101 6.55 0.14 -28.59
C PHE A 101 7.49 0.15 -27.39
N LEU A 102 8.80 0.39 -27.62
CA LEU A 102 9.79 0.37 -26.54
C LEU A 102 9.45 1.40 -25.46
N ARG A 103 9.10 2.62 -25.87
CA ARG A 103 8.74 3.68 -24.94
C ARG A 103 7.54 3.29 -24.09
N ARG A 104 6.48 2.74 -24.68
CA ARG A 104 5.28 2.31 -23.96
C ARG A 104 5.60 1.18 -22.99
N VAL A 105 6.27 0.13 -23.44
CA VAL A 105 6.59 -1.03 -22.60
C VAL A 105 7.47 -0.65 -21.41
N TYR A 106 8.41 0.26 -21.59
CA TYR A 106 9.21 0.77 -20.47
C TYR A 106 8.36 1.53 -19.44
N PHE A 107 7.47 2.43 -19.90
CA PHE A 107 6.57 3.14 -18.98
C PHE A 107 5.61 2.19 -18.28
N ASP A 108 5.00 1.28 -19.00
CA ASP A 108 4.01 0.36 -18.43
C ASP A 108 4.63 -0.59 -17.41
N LEU A 109 5.84 -1.08 -17.65
CA LEU A 109 6.48 -2.02 -16.73
C LEU A 109 7.29 -1.32 -15.63
N THR A 110 8.07 -0.29 -15.95
CA THR A 110 9.03 0.30 -15.00
C THR A 110 8.68 1.71 -14.51
N GLY A 111 7.67 2.34 -15.11
CA GLY A 111 7.30 3.73 -14.83
C GLY A 111 8.33 4.76 -15.33
N LYS A 112 9.31 4.35 -16.13
CA LYS A 112 10.42 5.19 -16.62
C LYS A 112 10.56 5.05 -18.13
N PRO A 113 11.06 6.08 -18.85
CA PRO A 113 11.41 5.94 -20.25
C PRO A 113 12.69 5.08 -20.43
N PRO A 114 12.89 4.46 -21.60
CA PRO A 114 14.17 3.86 -21.94
C PRO A 114 15.26 4.95 -22.05
N THR A 115 16.51 4.59 -21.78
CA THR A 115 17.64 5.46 -22.09
C THR A 115 17.85 5.57 -23.62
N PRO A 116 18.46 6.65 -24.14
CA PRO A 116 18.78 6.77 -25.55
C PRO A 116 19.55 5.56 -26.09
N ASP A 117 20.55 5.08 -25.37
CA ASP A 117 21.35 3.91 -25.77
C ASP A 117 20.49 2.66 -25.92
N LYS A 118 19.54 2.43 -24.97
CA LYS A 118 18.62 1.30 -25.05
C LYS A 118 17.64 1.42 -26.22
N LEU A 119 17.25 2.63 -26.56
CA LEU A 119 16.41 2.87 -27.72
C LEU A 119 17.16 2.56 -29.01
N ASP A 120 18.39 3.05 -29.15
CA ASP A 120 19.23 2.82 -30.32
C ASP A 120 19.60 1.33 -30.49
N GLU A 121 19.95 0.66 -29.39
CA GLU A 121 20.19 -0.79 -29.36
C GLU A 121 18.96 -1.56 -29.89
N PHE A 122 17.76 -1.24 -29.39
CA PHE A 122 16.53 -1.91 -29.78
C PHE A 122 16.12 -1.66 -31.22
N ILE A 123 16.28 -0.44 -31.72
CA ILE A 123 15.95 -0.08 -33.12
C ILE A 123 16.84 -0.83 -34.09
N ASN A 124 18.13 -0.93 -33.79
CA ASN A 124 19.13 -1.57 -34.64
C ASN A 124 19.15 -3.10 -34.49
N ASP A 125 18.46 -3.66 -33.50
CA ASP A 125 18.32 -5.11 -33.34
C ASP A 125 17.42 -5.68 -34.43
N THR A 126 17.94 -6.65 -35.18
CA THR A 126 17.23 -7.35 -36.28
C THR A 126 16.53 -8.63 -35.83
N ASP A 127 16.62 -8.98 -34.54
CA ASP A 127 15.99 -10.17 -33.99
C ASP A 127 14.44 -10.05 -34.03
N PRO A 128 13.74 -10.97 -34.72
CA PRO A 128 12.29 -10.97 -34.78
C PRO A 128 11.62 -11.13 -33.39
N ALA A 129 12.33 -11.71 -32.41
CA ALA A 129 11.88 -11.89 -31.05
C ALA A 129 12.26 -10.74 -30.09
N LYS A 130 12.84 -9.64 -30.59
CA LYS A 130 13.34 -8.53 -29.76
C LYS A 130 12.27 -7.94 -28.83
N ARG A 131 11.03 -7.86 -29.28
CA ARG A 131 9.91 -7.34 -28.48
C ARG A 131 9.58 -8.21 -27.27
N SER A 132 9.52 -9.54 -27.42
CA SER A 132 9.31 -10.44 -26.29
C SER A 132 10.51 -10.45 -25.36
N LYS A 133 11.73 -10.47 -25.90
CA LYS A 133 12.95 -10.42 -25.08
C LYS A 133 13.08 -9.20 -24.20
N VAL A 134 12.70 -8.02 -24.69
CA VAL A 134 12.75 -6.79 -23.88
C VAL A 134 11.67 -6.82 -22.80
N ILE A 135 10.49 -7.35 -23.07
CA ILE A 135 9.46 -7.53 -22.04
C ILE A 135 9.97 -8.45 -20.94
N ASP A 136 10.49 -9.64 -21.29
CA ASP A 136 11.01 -10.59 -20.32
C ASP A 136 12.14 -10.02 -19.48
N ALA A 137 13.05 -9.25 -20.12
CA ALA A 137 14.13 -8.58 -19.41
C ALA A 137 13.62 -7.53 -18.42
N LEU A 138 12.61 -6.74 -18.80
CA LEU A 138 12.03 -5.70 -17.92
C LEU A 138 11.26 -6.29 -16.75
N LEU A 139 10.52 -7.39 -16.95
CA LEU A 139 9.80 -8.10 -15.90
C LEU A 139 10.73 -8.63 -14.80
N GLY A 140 11.99 -8.92 -15.12
CA GLY A 140 13.01 -9.35 -14.15
C GLY A 140 13.70 -8.21 -13.39
N THR A 141 13.32 -6.94 -13.60
CA THR A 141 14.00 -5.79 -12.97
C THR A 141 13.41 -5.36 -11.64
N ASP A 142 14.24 -4.80 -10.77
CA ASP A 142 13.80 -4.16 -9.54
C ASP A 142 12.89 -2.93 -9.82
N ASP A 143 13.05 -2.27 -10.95
CA ASP A 143 12.20 -1.15 -11.35
C ASP A 143 10.78 -1.60 -11.64
N TYR A 144 10.60 -2.76 -12.28
CA TYR A 144 9.30 -3.39 -12.46
C TYR A 144 8.62 -3.67 -11.10
N ALA A 145 9.33 -4.37 -10.21
CA ALA A 145 8.78 -4.72 -8.91
C ALA A 145 8.36 -3.48 -8.11
N ARG A 146 9.20 -2.43 -8.09
CA ARG A 146 8.89 -1.17 -7.40
C ARG A 146 7.73 -0.41 -8.04
N ASN A 147 7.66 -0.36 -9.38
CA ASN A 147 6.58 0.34 -10.09
C ASN A 147 5.23 -0.29 -9.78
N TRP A 148 5.14 -1.60 -9.88
CA TRP A 148 3.90 -2.32 -9.64
C TRP A 148 3.52 -2.40 -8.16
N ALA A 149 4.50 -2.43 -7.25
CA ALA A 149 4.25 -2.31 -5.82
C ALA A 149 3.61 -0.95 -5.46
N ARG A 150 4.08 0.14 -6.07
CA ARG A 150 3.48 1.48 -5.92
C ARG A 150 2.07 1.53 -6.46
N TYR A 151 1.85 0.97 -7.65
CA TYR A 151 0.52 0.89 -8.24
C TYR A 151 -0.46 0.18 -7.30
N TRP A 152 -0.11 -1.00 -6.81
CA TRP A 152 -0.98 -1.76 -5.90
C TRP A 152 -1.15 -1.10 -4.54
N ARG A 153 -0.10 -0.48 -4.00
CA ARG A 153 -0.22 0.34 -2.79
C ARG A 153 -1.27 1.45 -2.98
N ASP A 154 -1.22 2.16 -4.09
CA ASP A 154 -2.14 3.26 -4.37
C ASP A 154 -3.57 2.74 -4.61
N VAL A 155 -3.74 1.59 -5.24
CA VAL A 155 -5.04 0.91 -5.39
C VAL A 155 -5.61 0.52 -4.03
N ILE A 156 -4.80 -0.07 -3.14
CA ILE A 156 -5.22 -0.52 -1.81
C ILE A 156 -5.53 0.69 -0.91
N LEU A 157 -4.73 1.75 -0.97
CA LEU A 157 -4.88 2.95 -0.13
C LEU A 157 -5.77 4.03 -0.75
N TYR A 158 -6.48 3.76 -1.82
CA TYR A 158 -7.26 4.75 -2.57
C TYR A 158 -8.21 5.58 -1.68
N HIS A 159 -8.82 4.96 -0.67
CA HIS A 159 -9.69 5.63 0.30
C HIS A 159 -8.98 5.95 1.63
N GLY A 160 -7.69 5.70 1.75
CA GLY A 160 -6.91 5.92 2.98
C GLY A 160 -6.70 7.41 3.23
N LEU A 161 -7.67 8.07 3.87
CA LEU A 161 -7.62 9.50 4.19
C LEU A 161 -6.83 9.82 5.47
N ASP A 162 -6.57 8.84 6.33
CA ASP A 162 -5.88 9.05 7.61
C ASP A 162 -4.37 9.29 7.37
N PRO A 163 -3.79 10.34 7.97
CA PRO A 163 -2.33 10.57 7.92
C PRO A 163 -1.48 9.39 8.37
N ARG A 164 -2.01 8.52 9.23
CA ARG A 164 -1.35 7.27 9.65
C ARG A 164 -1.23 6.25 8.53
N ALA A 165 -2.07 6.32 7.50
CA ALA A 165 -1.95 5.49 6.31
C ALA A 165 -0.58 5.64 5.62
N ARG A 166 0.12 6.78 5.82
CA ARG A 166 1.48 6.97 5.32
C ARG A 166 2.50 6.02 5.95
N ILE A 167 2.30 5.64 7.21
CA ILE A 167 3.17 4.65 7.89
C ILE A 167 2.96 3.28 7.25
N ALA A 168 1.72 2.89 7.05
CA ALA A 168 1.36 1.65 6.37
C ALA A 168 1.83 1.62 4.91
N ALA A 169 1.75 2.76 4.22
CA ALA A 169 2.11 2.87 2.80
C ALA A 169 3.55 2.43 2.52
N GLY A 170 4.52 2.91 3.31
CA GLY A 170 5.93 2.56 3.12
C GLY A 170 6.22 1.07 3.37
N LYS A 171 5.66 0.51 4.42
CA LYS A 171 5.83 -0.91 4.75
C LYS A 171 5.09 -1.81 3.74
N GLY A 172 3.87 -1.41 3.35
CA GLY A 172 3.10 -2.13 2.33
C GLY A 172 3.79 -2.12 0.97
N GLU A 173 4.34 -0.98 0.53
CA GLU A 173 5.13 -0.89 -0.71
C GLU A 173 6.36 -1.81 -0.66
N ALA A 174 7.09 -1.80 0.45
CA ALA A 174 8.27 -2.65 0.60
C ALA A 174 7.89 -4.14 0.53
N TRP A 175 6.86 -4.56 1.26
CA TRP A 175 6.38 -5.93 1.24
C TRP A 175 5.89 -6.34 -0.15
N LEU A 176 5.06 -5.52 -0.82
CA LEU A 176 4.60 -5.78 -2.18
C LEU A 176 5.75 -5.87 -3.17
N THR A 177 6.79 -5.03 -3.02
CA THR A 177 7.98 -5.09 -3.87
C THR A 177 8.65 -6.46 -3.80
N GLU A 178 8.83 -6.99 -2.59
CA GLU A 178 9.42 -8.32 -2.41
C GLU A 178 8.54 -9.44 -2.98
N GLN A 179 7.21 -9.34 -2.82
CA GLN A 179 6.30 -10.34 -3.39
C GLN A 179 6.35 -10.35 -4.92
N ILE A 180 6.32 -9.18 -5.55
CA ILE A 180 6.37 -9.04 -7.01
C ILE A 180 7.74 -9.46 -7.55
N LYS A 181 8.83 -9.07 -6.88
CA LYS A 181 10.19 -9.48 -7.24
C LYS A 181 10.38 -11.01 -7.18
N ALA A 182 9.79 -11.65 -6.18
CA ALA A 182 9.78 -13.11 -6.04
C ALA A 182 8.77 -13.80 -6.96
N ASN A 183 8.05 -13.04 -7.80
CA ASN A 183 6.98 -13.53 -8.68
C ASN A 183 5.97 -14.42 -7.94
N VAL A 184 5.58 -14.01 -6.72
CA VAL A 184 4.58 -14.72 -5.92
C VAL A 184 3.22 -14.64 -6.61
N HIS A 185 2.51 -15.76 -6.65
CA HIS A 185 1.19 -15.84 -7.24
C HIS A 185 0.20 -14.90 -6.55
N TRP A 186 -0.67 -14.26 -7.34
CA TRP A 186 -1.56 -13.22 -6.86
C TRP A 186 -2.58 -13.70 -5.81
N ASP A 187 -3.07 -14.93 -5.93
CA ASP A 187 -3.94 -15.57 -4.95
C ASP A 187 -3.31 -15.64 -3.55
N ARG A 188 -2.00 -15.93 -3.50
CA ARG A 188 -1.24 -15.91 -2.25
C ARG A 188 -1.10 -14.50 -1.68
N ILE A 189 -0.75 -13.53 -2.52
CA ILE A 189 -0.66 -12.13 -2.12
C ILE A 189 -2.01 -11.66 -1.54
N ALA A 190 -3.12 -11.94 -2.24
CA ALA A 190 -4.46 -11.62 -1.80
C ALA A 190 -4.80 -12.29 -0.45
N THR A 191 -4.47 -13.57 -0.30
CA THR A 191 -4.69 -14.30 0.95
C THR A 191 -3.91 -13.67 2.10
N GLU A 192 -2.64 -13.34 1.92
CA GLU A 192 -1.81 -12.72 2.95
C GLU A 192 -2.33 -11.32 3.35
N LEU A 193 -2.83 -10.54 2.39
CA LEU A 193 -3.43 -9.23 2.66
C LEU A 193 -4.74 -9.34 3.46
N ILE A 194 -5.62 -10.30 3.12
CA ILE A 194 -6.93 -10.47 3.76
C ILE A 194 -6.78 -11.09 5.16
N THR A 195 -5.83 -12.00 5.34
CA THR A 195 -5.61 -12.71 6.62
C THR A 195 -4.53 -12.09 7.48
N ALA A 196 -4.02 -10.92 7.10
CA ALA A 196 -2.95 -10.24 7.82
C ALA A 196 -3.31 -9.98 9.28
N THR A 197 -2.32 -10.20 10.15
CA THR A 197 -2.39 -9.83 11.57
C THR A 197 -1.07 -9.19 11.96
N GLY A 198 -1.07 -8.34 12.98
CA GLY A 198 0.14 -7.69 13.48
C GLY A 198 0.04 -6.17 13.49
N GLU A 199 1.16 -5.52 13.83
CA GLU A 199 1.23 -4.07 13.90
C GLU A 199 1.55 -3.47 12.52
N VAL A 200 0.80 -2.43 12.16
CA VAL A 200 0.92 -1.74 10.87
C VAL A 200 2.33 -1.18 10.64
N ALA A 201 2.99 -0.75 11.70
CA ALA A 201 4.35 -0.21 11.60
C ALA A 201 5.42 -1.26 11.27
N GLU A 202 5.12 -2.54 11.46
CA GLU A 202 6.06 -3.65 11.30
C GLU A 202 5.68 -4.57 10.14
N GLU A 203 4.39 -4.85 10.00
CA GLU A 203 3.84 -5.83 9.06
C GLU A 203 3.23 -5.18 7.82
N GLY A 204 3.98 -5.14 6.72
CA GLY A 204 3.55 -4.51 5.46
C GLY A 204 2.25 -5.08 4.87
N ARG A 205 1.96 -6.37 5.09
CA ARG A 205 0.73 -7.03 4.63
C ARG A 205 -0.55 -6.53 5.32
N THR A 206 -0.43 -5.80 6.43
CA THR A 206 -1.59 -5.18 7.10
C THR A 206 -2.12 -3.93 6.40
N ILE A 207 -1.52 -3.53 5.29
CA ILE A 207 -1.87 -2.32 4.54
C ILE A 207 -3.35 -2.29 4.13
N LEU A 208 -3.95 -3.44 3.77
CA LEU A 208 -5.36 -3.53 3.40
C LEU A 208 -6.27 -3.24 4.61
N LEU A 209 -5.96 -3.82 5.77
CA LEU A 209 -6.71 -3.58 7.01
C LEU A 209 -6.66 -2.10 7.39
N PHE A 210 -5.48 -1.49 7.23
CA PHE A 210 -5.27 -0.12 7.64
C PHE A 210 -5.85 0.90 6.65
N SER A 211 -6.05 0.53 5.40
CA SER A 211 -6.67 1.39 4.39
C SER A 211 -8.09 1.83 4.78
N GLN A 212 -8.78 1.01 5.60
CA GLN A 212 -10.15 1.25 6.03
C GLN A 212 -10.26 1.83 7.44
N TRP A 213 -9.15 2.24 8.03
CA TRP A 213 -9.15 2.84 9.35
C TRP A 213 -9.66 4.29 9.31
N ASP A 214 -10.83 4.53 9.90
CA ASP A 214 -11.47 5.85 10.03
C ASP A 214 -11.25 6.52 11.40
N GLY A 215 -10.44 5.88 12.26
CA GLY A 215 -10.23 6.31 13.64
C GLY A 215 -11.13 5.59 14.64
N THR A 216 -12.10 4.79 14.19
CA THR A 216 -12.99 3.98 14.99
C THR A 216 -12.93 2.51 14.52
N GLN A 217 -13.42 1.58 15.36
CA GLN A 217 -13.52 0.17 14.98
C GLN A 217 -14.94 -0.23 14.55
N GLU A 218 -15.89 0.68 14.67
CA GLU A 218 -17.31 0.37 14.52
C GLU A 218 -17.67 -0.09 13.10
N ASN A 219 -17.21 0.64 12.10
CA ASN A 219 -17.51 0.36 10.69
C ASN A 219 -16.43 -0.45 9.97
N MET A 220 -15.33 -0.75 10.65
CA MET A 220 -14.15 -1.38 10.05
C MET A 220 -14.47 -2.72 9.33
N PRO A 221 -15.28 -3.64 9.88
CA PRO A 221 -15.59 -4.90 9.18
C PRO A 221 -16.35 -4.68 7.87
N VAL A 222 -17.29 -3.74 7.85
CA VAL A 222 -18.11 -3.43 6.66
C VAL A 222 -17.25 -2.77 5.60
N ASN A 223 -16.46 -1.76 6.00
CA ASN A 223 -15.55 -1.06 5.11
C ASN A 223 -14.49 -2.00 4.52
N LEU A 224 -13.96 -2.92 5.34
CA LEU A 224 -12.98 -3.89 4.89
C LEU A 224 -13.59 -4.90 3.89
N ALA A 225 -14.82 -5.35 4.12
CA ALA A 225 -15.52 -6.23 3.19
C ALA A 225 -15.75 -5.54 1.83
N ALA A 226 -16.21 -4.29 1.85
CA ALA A 226 -16.41 -3.48 0.65
C ALA A 226 -15.09 -3.27 -0.10
N GLU A 227 -14.02 -2.91 0.61
CA GLU A 227 -12.72 -2.66 0.02
C GLU A 227 -12.09 -3.94 -0.55
N THR A 228 -12.21 -5.07 0.15
CA THR A 228 -11.77 -6.38 -0.34
C THR A 228 -12.47 -6.73 -1.65
N THR A 229 -13.78 -6.50 -1.71
CA THR A 229 -14.58 -6.75 -2.93
C THR A 229 -14.13 -5.82 -4.07
N ARG A 230 -13.90 -4.55 -3.79
CA ARG A 230 -13.42 -3.58 -4.77
C ARG A 230 -12.03 -3.95 -5.31
N VAL A 231 -11.08 -4.23 -4.43
CA VAL A 231 -9.68 -4.47 -4.81
C VAL A 231 -9.49 -5.78 -5.56
N PHE A 232 -10.13 -6.86 -5.09
CA PHE A 232 -9.88 -8.21 -5.62
C PHE A 232 -10.94 -8.70 -6.60
N MET A 233 -12.15 -8.17 -6.55
CA MET A 233 -13.24 -8.62 -7.43
C MET A 233 -13.68 -7.55 -8.43
N GLY A 234 -13.23 -6.31 -8.27
CA GLY A 234 -13.62 -5.19 -9.12
C GLY A 234 -15.10 -4.79 -8.98
N ILE A 235 -15.74 -5.17 -7.88
CA ILE A 235 -17.15 -4.91 -7.60
C ILE A 235 -17.25 -3.82 -6.52
N GLN A 236 -18.01 -2.78 -6.81
CA GLN A 236 -18.30 -1.74 -5.84
C GLN A 236 -19.68 -2.02 -5.21
N ILE A 237 -19.69 -2.21 -3.89
CA ILE A 237 -20.88 -2.47 -3.06
C ILE A 237 -21.12 -1.34 -2.07
#